data_738069d27114ead7ec0f8d1d3a174c60
#
_entry.id   738069d27114ead7ec0f8d1d3a174c60
#
_cell.length_a   1.000
_cell.length_b   1.000
_cell.length_c   1.000
_cell.angle_alpha   90.00
_cell.angle_beta   90.00
_cell.angle_gamma   90.00
#
_symmetry.space_group_name_H-M   'P 1'
#
loop_
_entity.id
_entity.type
_entity.pdbx_description
1 polymer ?
#
loop_
_entity_poly.entity_id
_entity_poly.type
_entity_poly.pdbx_seq_one_letter_code
_entity_poly.pdbx_strand_id
1 'polypeptide(L)'
;MKHRTGHLFKRGSNFYVRWTVEGKVFSKALRDDNGLPITARREAEEARAKIMAPFAVADEATALESIVGKLAGRKAELAEFEDKQNPPLPLSQAWSEYLASPNRPDTGPQTLVIYEYQFAKFIAWMGEKHPDKLTLRDVTKEIAQEYASTLNHGQLTANTYNKHLNVLTMVFRVLSDKAKLTINPWDGIQRKRLAPQSRRELTVHELKKVCQGASGEFRILFALGVYTGLRQGDCATLRWAETDLARNLIRRIPNKTARRSQKPVIVPIHPVLRDLLTAIPAEGRGEYVLPETANTYLNHRRLLVKAIQDHFMSSGIKVHKANVTGRKQPVVEVGFHSLRHTFVSLCRDSNAPLAVVESIVGHSNPAMTRHYTHVGELAAGRAVAALPSILDDSTTPAPQTTPEATLSKARAIAASMTAKNWREKRAEMLALIGSA
;
A
#
# COMPACT_ATOMS: atom_id res chain seq x y z
N MET A 1 -31.41 48.22 -13.24
CA MET A 1 -30.99 49.15 -14.33
C MET A 1 -32.07 49.17 -15.40
N LYS A 2 -32.38 50.31 -16.01
CA LYS A 2 -33.30 50.36 -17.15
C LYS A 2 -32.52 49.93 -18.39
N HIS A 3 -33.05 48.92 -19.12
CA HIS A 3 -32.45 48.51 -20.40
C HIS A 3 -32.44 49.66 -21.39
N ARG A 4 -31.38 49.79 -22.18
CA ARG A 4 -31.30 50.76 -23.25
C ARG A 4 -32.25 50.38 -24.39
N THR A 5 -33.45 50.96 -24.38
CA THR A 5 -34.50 50.67 -25.36
C THR A 5 -34.41 51.53 -26.62
N GLY A 6 -33.62 52.59 -26.60
CA GLY A 6 -33.55 53.58 -27.67
C GLY A 6 -34.84 54.42 -27.77
N HIS A 7 -34.67 55.71 -27.92
CA HIS A 7 -35.81 56.62 -28.13
C HIS A 7 -36.11 56.73 -29.64
N LEU A 8 -37.39 56.41 -30.02
CA LEU A 8 -37.88 56.55 -31.36
C LEU A 8 -38.45 57.94 -31.57
N PHE A 9 -38.02 58.64 -32.60
CA PHE A 9 -38.56 59.95 -32.92
C PHE A 9 -38.65 60.11 -34.44
N LYS A 10 -39.52 61.06 -34.87
CA LYS A 10 -39.80 61.34 -36.27
C LYS A 10 -39.18 62.69 -36.68
N ARG A 11 -38.53 62.68 -37.85
CA ARG A 11 -38.03 63.92 -38.47
C ARG A 11 -38.48 63.97 -39.91
N GLY A 12 -39.47 64.88 -40.20
CA GLY A 12 -40.27 64.86 -41.44
C GLY A 12 -41.08 63.54 -41.50
N SER A 13 -41.05 62.85 -42.61
CA SER A 13 -41.74 61.56 -42.82
C SER A 13 -41.01 60.37 -42.26
N ASN A 14 -39.72 60.51 -41.87
CA ASN A 14 -38.79 59.40 -41.59
C ASN A 14 -38.65 59.18 -40.06
N PHE A 15 -38.49 57.92 -39.64
CA PHE A 15 -38.20 57.56 -38.25
C PHE A 15 -36.68 57.41 -38.00
N TYR A 16 -36.31 57.82 -36.79
CA TYR A 16 -34.92 57.72 -36.24
C TYR A 16 -34.92 57.06 -34.87
N VAL A 17 -33.89 56.41 -34.54
CA VAL A 17 -33.61 55.90 -33.19
C VAL A 17 -32.47 56.70 -32.56
N ARG A 18 -32.62 57.11 -31.29
CA ARG A 18 -31.58 57.77 -30.48
C ARG A 18 -31.29 56.91 -29.24
N TRP A 19 -30.02 56.70 -28.96
CA TRP A 19 -29.59 56.01 -27.76
C TRP A 19 -28.30 56.62 -27.20
N THR A 20 -27.94 56.29 -25.94
CA THR A 20 -26.76 56.82 -25.29
C THR A 20 -25.83 55.64 -24.90
N VAL A 21 -24.54 55.74 -25.22
CA VAL A 21 -23.50 54.81 -24.81
C VAL A 21 -22.37 55.64 -24.18
N GLU A 22 -21.99 55.33 -22.95
CA GLU A 22 -20.90 56.04 -22.24
C GLU A 22 -21.01 57.57 -22.27
N GLY A 23 -22.22 58.07 -22.09
CA GLY A 23 -22.49 59.50 -22.08
C GLY A 23 -22.57 60.16 -23.48
N LYS A 24 -22.21 59.43 -24.54
CA LYS A 24 -22.33 59.94 -25.93
C LYS A 24 -23.65 59.55 -26.53
N VAL A 25 -24.28 60.52 -27.17
CA VAL A 25 -25.60 60.35 -27.83
C VAL A 25 -25.39 59.94 -29.27
N PHE A 26 -25.97 58.80 -29.63
CA PHE A 26 -26.01 58.32 -31.01
C PHE A 26 -27.41 58.45 -31.58
N SER A 27 -27.50 58.71 -32.90
CA SER A 27 -28.78 58.76 -33.62
C SER A 27 -28.59 58.13 -34.98
N LYS A 28 -29.55 57.29 -35.39
CA LYS A 28 -29.51 56.61 -36.68
C LYS A 28 -30.88 56.66 -37.35
N ALA A 29 -30.93 57.02 -38.64
CA ALA A 29 -32.12 56.89 -39.47
C ALA A 29 -32.50 55.44 -39.67
N LEU A 30 -33.74 55.08 -39.53
CA LEU A 30 -34.24 53.75 -39.73
C LEU A 30 -34.56 53.52 -41.22
N ARG A 31 -34.04 52.45 -41.75
CA ARG A 31 -34.20 52.04 -43.17
C ARG A 31 -34.65 50.59 -43.21
N ASP A 32 -35.46 50.28 -44.26
CA ASP A 32 -35.87 48.91 -44.57
C ASP A 32 -34.70 48.09 -45.15
N ASP A 33 -34.97 46.81 -45.46
CA ASP A 33 -33.97 45.91 -46.05
C ASP A 33 -33.52 46.31 -47.45
N ASN A 34 -34.27 47.18 -48.14
CA ASN A 34 -33.94 47.77 -49.44
C ASN A 34 -33.23 49.12 -49.32
N GLY A 35 -32.95 49.58 -48.10
CA GLY A 35 -32.26 50.86 -47.85
C GLY A 35 -33.17 52.07 -47.91
N LEU A 36 -34.48 51.92 -48.08
CA LEU A 36 -35.46 53.03 -48.13
C LEU A 36 -35.82 53.48 -46.69
N PRO A 37 -36.13 54.81 -46.48
CA PRO A 37 -36.52 55.30 -45.18
C PRO A 37 -37.86 54.72 -44.69
N ILE A 38 -37.85 54.23 -43.45
CA ILE A 38 -39.09 53.71 -42.81
C ILE A 38 -40.00 54.85 -42.38
N THR A 39 -41.21 54.78 -42.88
CA THR A 39 -42.27 55.77 -42.62
C THR A 39 -43.41 55.24 -41.72
N ALA A 40 -43.56 53.91 -41.65
CA ALA A 40 -44.50 53.21 -40.80
C ALA A 40 -43.99 53.03 -39.40
N ARG A 41 -44.78 53.32 -38.36
CA ARG A 41 -44.36 53.23 -36.96
C ARG A 41 -44.07 51.83 -36.52
N ARG A 42 -44.82 50.83 -36.98
CA ARG A 42 -44.61 49.41 -36.62
C ARG A 42 -43.25 48.86 -37.12
N GLU A 43 -42.93 49.13 -38.38
CA GLU A 43 -41.65 48.78 -38.97
C GLU A 43 -40.47 49.48 -38.30
N ALA A 44 -40.70 50.76 -37.88
CA ALA A 44 -39.72 51.53 -37.14
C ALA A 44 -39.44 50.93 -35.73
N GLU A 45 -40.47 50.40 -35.06
CA GLU A 45 -40.31 49.69 -33.77
C GLU A 45 -39.58 48.41 -33.93
N GLU A 46 -39.82 47.63 -34.99
CA GLU A 46 -39.06 46.40 -35.30
C GLU A 46 -37.58 46.69 -35.64
N ALA A 47 -37.35 47.70 -36.46
CA ALA A 47 -35.96 48.13 -36.80
C ALA A 47 -35.20 48.68 -35.59
N ARG A 48 -35.89 49.45 -34.73
CA ARG A 48 -35.32 49.88 -33.43
C ARG A 48 -34.93 48.68 -32.57
N ALA A 49 -35.84 47.69 -32.44
CA ALA A 49 -35.55 46.49 -31.64
C ALA A 49 -34.31 45.74 -32.14
N LYS A 50 -34.19 45.58 -33.48
CA LYS A 50 -32.98 44.95 -34.08
C LYS A 50 -31.71 45.73 -33.77
N ILE A 51 -31.72 47.06 -33.84
CA ILE A 51 -30.54 47.92 -33.53
C ILE A 51 -30.21 47.89 -32.05
N MET A 52 -31.21 47.81 -31.18
CA MET A 52 -31.01 47.85 -29.73
C MET A 52 -30.75 46.48 -29.10
N ALA A 53 -31.00 45.36 -29.79
CA ALA A 53 -30.81 44.03 -29.27
C ALA A 53 -29.40 43.75 -28.70
N PRO A 54 -28.29 44.12 -29.38
CA PRO A 54 -26.93 43.93 -28.82
C PRO A 54 -26.72 44.69 -27.50
N PHE A 55 -27.30 45.90 -27.39
CA PHE A 55 -27.18 46.71 -26.16
C PHE A 55 -28.03 46.17 -25.04
N ALA A 56 -29.16 45.55 -25.30
CA ALA A 56 -29.97 44.86 -24.31
C ALA A 56 -29.23 43.69 -23.71
N VAL A 57 -28.61 42.86 -24.55
CA VAL A 57 -27.75 41.71 -24.10
C VAL A 57 -26.57 42.18 -23.24
N ALA A 58 -25.93 43.29 -23.65
CA ALA A 58 -24.81 43.83 -22.85
C ALA A 58 -25.28 44.38 -21.50
N ASP A 59 -26.47 45.05 -21.44
CA ASP A 59 -27.04 45.54 -20.20
C ASP A 59 -27.45 44.41 -19.26
N GLU A 60 -27.98 43.29 -19.79
CA GLU A 60 -28.27 42.07 -19.02
C GLU A 60 -27.01 41.42 -18.48
N ALA A 61 -25.95 41.29 -19.28
CA ALA A 61 -24.69 40.76 -18.84
C ALA A 61 -24.11 41.60 -17.69
N THR A 62 -24.08 42.92 -17.81
CA THR A 62 -23.61 43.84 -16.76
C THR A 62 -24.47 43.74 -15.49
N ALA A 63 -25.79 43.58 -15.63
CA ALA A 63 -26.68 43.36 -14.50
C ALA A 63 -26.40 42.03 -13.77
N LEU A 64 -26.17 40.96 -14.53
CA LEU A 64 -25.84 39.66 -14.00
C LEU A 64 -24.47 39.68 -13.27
N GLU A 65 -23.46 40.32 -13.85
CA GLU A 65 -22.16 40.50 -13.20
C GLU A 65 -22.30 41.27 -11.87
N SER A 66 -23.10 42.32 -11.83
CA SER A 66 -23.39 43.07 -10.60
C SER A 66 -24.06 42.21 -9.53
N ILE A 67 -25.03 41.35 -9.94
CA ILE A 67 -25.72 40.44 -9.02
C ILE A 67 -24.72 39.37 -8.50
N VAL A 68 -23.91 38.79 -9.37
CA VAL A 68 -22.88 37.83 -9.01
C VAL A 68 -21.87 38.43 -8.02
N GLY A 69 -21.43 39.68 -8.29
CA GLY A 69 -20.53 40.40 -7.38
C GLY A 69 -21.16 40.64 -5.99
N LYS A 70 -22.44 41.06 -5.94
CA LYS A 70 -23.17 41.25 -4.67
C LYS A 70 -23.34 39.91 -3.93
N LEU A 71 -23.65 38.83 -4.64
CA LEU A 71 -23.79 37.50 -4.06
C LEU A 71 -22.45 37.01 -3.49
N ALA A 72 -21.38 37.23 -4.23
CA ALA A 72 -20.03 36.87 -3.76
C ALA A 72 -19.64 37.64 -2.48
N GLY A 73 -19.94 38.94 -2.44
CA GLY A 73 -19.73 39.76 -1.24
C GLY A 73 -20.53 39.26 -0.03
N ARG A 74 -21.82 38.97 -0.22
CA ARG A 74 -22.66 38.43 0.87
C ARG A 74 -22.21 37.05 1.34
N LYS A 75 -21.76 36.18 0.43
CA LYS A 75 -21.19 34.88 0.79
C LYS A 75 -19.89 35.05 1.60
N ALA A 76 -19.06 36.01 1.26
CA ALA A 76 -17.80 36.30 2.01
C ALA A 76 -18.13 36.82 3.42
N GLU A 77 -19.09 37.76 3.56
CA GLU A 77 -19.55 38.26 4.87
C GLU A 77 -20.08 37.11 5.75
N LEU A 78 -20.89 36.20 5.16
CA LEU A 78 -21.41 35.03 5.86
C LEU A 78 -20.30 34.09 6.30
N ALA A 79 -19.34 33.79 5.42
CA ALA A 79 -18.20 32.95 5.73
C ALA A 79 -17.34 33.55 6.85
N GLU A 80 -17.09 34.86 6.85
CA GLU A 80 -16.37 35.55 7.91
C GLU A 80 -17.13 35.46 9.26
N PHE A 81 -18.46 35.63 9.25
CA PHE A 81 -19.26 35.48 10.45
C PHE A 81 -19.25 34.05 10.99
N GLU A 82 -19.37 33.05 10.13
CA GLU A 82 -19.25 31.63 10.51
C GLU A 82 -17.87 31.28 11.05
N ASP A 83 -16.79 31.89 10.47
CA ASP A 83 -15.43 31.67 10.94
C ASP A 83 -15.16 32.33 12.30
N LYS A 84 -15.84 33.43 12.61
CA LYS A 84 -15.78 34.03 13.97
C LYS A 84 -16.47 33.17 15.02
N GLN A 85 -17.62 32.54 14.66
CA GLN A 85 -18.34 31.64 15.57
C GLN A 85 -17.66 30.27 15.73
N ASN A 86 -17.10 29.75 14.67
CA ASN A 86 -16.43 28.45 14.63
C ASN A 86 -15.15 28.57 13.76
N PRO A 87 -14.03 28.97 14.35
CA PRO A 87 -12.81 29.24 13.59
C PRO A 87 -12.28 27.98 12.92
N PRO A 88 -11.68 28.11 11.73
CA PRO A 88 -11.08 26.98 11.03
C PRO A 88 -9.92 26.38 11.86
N LEU A 89 -9.73 25.08 11.75
CA LEU A 89 -8.80 24.30 12.56
C LEU A 89 -7.34 24.77 12.36
N PRO A 90 -6.64 25.22 13.42
CA PRO A 90 -5.24 25.60 13.31
C PRO A 90 -4.33 24.40 12.99
N LEU A 91 -3.28 24.64 12.18
CA LEU A 91 -2.27 23.62 11.87
C LEU A 91 -1.60 23.04 13.13
N SER A 92 -1.39 23.86 14.16
CA SER A 92 -0.79 23.47 15.43
C SER A 92 -1.65 22.49 16.24
N GLN A 93 -2.96 22.52 16.06
CA GLN A 93 -3.93 21.64 16.76
C GLN A 93 -4.33 20.43 15.93
N ALA A 94 -3.97 20.39 14.64
CA ALA A 94 -4.44 19.38 13.72
C ALA A 94 -4.06 17.94 14.13
N TRP A 95 -2.89 17.74 14.69
CA TRP A 95 -2.47 16.39 15.11
C TRP A 95 -3.24 15.90 16.34
N SER A 96 -3.45 16.73 17.35
CA SER A 96 -4.24 16.38 18.52
C SER A 96 -5.70 16.09 18.15
N GLU A 97 -6.28 16.89 17.26
CA GLU A 97 -7.63 16.70 16.75
C GLU A 97 -7.76 15.42 15.90
N TYR A 98 -6.73 15.09 15.10
CA TYR A 98 -6.67 13.81 14.40
C TYR A 98 -6.65 12.63 15.37
N LEU A 99 -5.87 12.71 16.46
CA LEU A 99 -5.81 11.63 17.45
C LEU A 99 -7.14 11.46 18.20
N ALA A 100 -7.85 12.55 18.48
CA ALA A 100 -9.15 12.56 19.14
C ALA A 100 -10.31 12.15 18.23
N SER A 101 -10.13 12.17 16.89
CA SER A 101 -11.20 11.89 15.94
C SER A 101 -11.64 10.42 15.97
N PRO A 102 -12.95 10.14 16.11
CA PRO A 102 -13.49 8.78 16.00
C PRO A 102 -13.37 8.21 14.57
N ASN A 103 -13.23 9.07 13.56
CA ASN A 103 -13.15 8.68 12.16
C ASN A 103 -11.73 8.27 11.70
N ARG A 104 -10.73 8.38 12.59
CA ARG A 104 -9.38 7.93 12.24
C ARG A 104 -9.32 6.40 12.16
N PRO A 105 -8.53 5.85 11.21
CA PRO A 105 -8.32 4.41 11.14
C PRO A 105 -7.72 3.86 12.46
N ASP A 106 -8.14 2.67 12.88
CA ASP A 106 -7.50 1.97 13.99
C ASP A 106 -6.04 1.65 13.64
N THR A 107 -5.14 2.38 14.26
CA THR A 107 -3.70 2.36 13.94
C THR A 107 -2.91 2.07 15.22
N GLY A 108 -2.00 1.10 15.14
CA GLY A 108 -1.15 0.73 16.26
C GLY A 108 -0.16 1.84 16.67
N PRO A 109 0.26 1.88 17.97
CA PRO A 109 1.09 2.95 18.53
C PRO A 109 2.35 3.25 17.73
N GLN A 110 3.09 2.21 17.32
CA GLN A 110 4.31 2.35 16.50
C GLN A 110 4.07 3.01 15.15
N THR A 111 2.90 2.79 14.55
CA THR A 111 2.53 3.41 13.28
C THR A 111 2.13 4.87 13.49
N LEU A 112 1.44 5.17 14.61
CA LEU A 112 1.10 6.55 14.98
C LEU A 112 2.34 7.41 15.18
N VAL A 113 3.38 6.92 15.86
CA VAL A 113 4.67 7.65 15.99
C VAL A 113 5.27 7.99 14.62
N ILE A 114 5.19 7.07 13.65
CA ILE A 114 5.68 7.33 12.29
C ILE A 114 4.81 8.39 11.59
N TYR A 115 3.49 8.33 11.77
CA TYR A 115 2.56 9.29 11.17
C TYR A 115 2.77 10.69 11.76
N GLU A 116 2.90 10.78 13.08
CA GLU A 116 3.22 12.02 13.79
C GLU A 116 4.49 12.67 13.26
N TYR A 117 5.58 11.89 13.16
CA TYR A 117 6.84 12.38 12.60
C TYR A 117 6.70 12.92 11.18
N GLN A 118 5.90 12.22 10.34
CA GLN A 118 5.69 12.65 8.95
C GLN A 118 4.82 13.91 8.88
N PHE A 119 3.80 14.01 9.72
CA PHE A 119 2.95 15.19 9.83
C PHE A 119 3.74 16.39 10.39
N ALA A 120 4.50 16.18 11.47
CA ALA A 120 5.34 17.23 12.05
C ALA A 120 6.37 17.81 11.06
N LYS A 121 6.92 16.99 10.17
CA LYS A 121 7.78 17.49 9.08
C LYS A 121 7.04 18.42 8.13
N PHE A 122 5.80 18.11 7.80
CA PHE A 122 4.98 18.98 6.98
C PHE A 122 4.69 20.30 7.70
N ILE A 123 4.32 20.25 8.98
CA ILE A 123 4.07 21.45 9.80
C ILE A 123 5.32 22.35 9.90
N ALA A 124 6.48 21.74 10.13
CA ALA A 124 7.75 22.50 10.18
C ALA A 124 8.04 23.19 8.83
N TRP A 125 7.80 22.49 7.72
CA TRP A 125 7.96 23.07 6.38
C TRP A 125 6.97 24.20 6.11
N MET A 126 5.69 24.05 6.55
CA MET A 126 4.70 25.12 6.48
C MET A 126 5.14 26.36 7.24
N GLY A 127 5.64 26.20 8.45
CA GLY A 127 6.16 27.32 9.26
C GLY A 127 7.36 28.04 8.62
N GLU A 128 8.18 27.31 7.84
CA GLU A 128 9.33 27.89 7.12
C GLU A 128 8.92 28.60 5.82
N LYS A 129 8.06 27.98 5.01
CA LYS A 129 7.73 28.45 3.65
C LYS A 129 6.48 29.30 3.57
N HIS A 130 5.51 29.05 4.45
CA HIS A 130 4.19 29.69 4.45
C HIS A 130 3.79 30.11 5.88
N PRO A 131 4.58 30.98 6.56
CA PRO A 131 4.34 31.35 7.97
C PRO A 131 3.03 32.11 8.20
N ASP A 132 2.45 32.69 7.14
CA ASP A 132 1.16 33.37 7.14
C ASP A 132 -0.05 32.40 7.05
N LYS A 133 0.19 31.12 6.74
CA LYS A 133 -0.83 30.09 6.62
C LYS A 133 -0.96 29.30 7.92
N LEU A 134 -1.98 29.61 8.71
CA LEU A 134 -2.10 29.14 10.09
C LEU A 134 -3.10 27.98 10.27
N THR A 135 -3.98 27.76 9.29
CA THR A 135 -5.04 26.76 9.38
C THR A 135 -4.94 25.67 8.33
N LEU A 136 -5.58 24.51 8.57
CA LEU A 136 -5.59 23.45 7.57
C LEU A 136 -6.26 23.89 6.26
N ARG A 137 -7.25 24.79 6.32
CA ARG A 137 -7.95 25.30 5.14
C ARG A 137 -7.04 26.13 4.25
N ASP A 138 -6.00 26.76 4.82
CA ASP A 138 -5.04 27.56 4.06
C ASP A 138 -4.11 26.71 3.18
N VAL A 139 -4.06 25.41 3.43
CA VAL A 139 -3.26 24.48 2.61
C VAL A 139 -3.99 24.21 1.30
N THR A 140 -3.61 24.94 0.26
CA THR A 140 -4.17 24.78 -1.09
C THR A 140 -3.51 23.61 -1.83
N LYS A 141 -4.05 23.28 -3.00
CA LYS A 141 -3.46 22.26 -3.87
C LYS A 141 -2.06 22.64 -4.35
N GLU A 142 -1.82 23.91 -4.59
CA GLU A 142 -0.52 24.46 -5.00
C GLU A 142 0.52 24.24 -3.89
N ILE A 143 0.18 24.55 -2.64
CA ILE A 143 1.04 24.30 -1.47
C ILE A 143 1.32 22.82 -1.30
N ALA A 144 0.31 21.98 -1.47
CA ALA A 144 0.48 20.51 -1.38
C ALA A 144 1.42 19.99 -2.49
N GLN A 145 1.32 20.52 -3.72
CA GLN A 145 2.23 20.20 -4.83
C GLN A 145 3.65 20.67 -4.58
N GLU A 146 3.82 21.88 -4.01
CA GLU A 146 5.12 22.43 -3.63
C GLU A 146 5.80 21.54 -2.60
N TYR A 147 5.10 21.16 -1.53
CA TYR A 147 5.64 20.22 -0.55
C TYR A 147 6.00 18.85 -1.16
N ALA A 148 5.15 18.31 -2.02
CA ALA A 148 5.42 17.06 -2.73
C ALA A 148 6.68 17.18 -3.61
N SER A 149 6.90 18.34 -4.25
CA SER A 149 8.11 18.63 -5.02
C SER A 149 9.36 18.69 -4.13
N THR A 150 9.26 19.33 -2.97
CA THR A 150 10.33 19.35 -1.96
C THR A 150 10.71 17.93 -1.52
N LEU A 151 9.72 17.07 -1.23
CA LEU A 151 9.96 15.66 -0.92
C LEU A 151 10.61 14.89 -2.08
N ASN A 152 10.28 15.24 -3.32
CA ASN A 152 10.84 14.63 -4.52
C ASN A 152 12.32 14.95 -4.69
N HIS A 153 12.71 16.19 -4.49
CA HIS A 153 14.11 16.65 -4.57
C HIS A 153 14.95 16.18 -3.37
N GLY A 154 14.32 15.85 -2.24
CA GLY A 154 14.97 15.41 -1.00
C GLY A 154 15.56 13.99 -1.03
N GLN A 155 15.75 13.37 -2.18
CA GLN A 155 16.32 12.02 -2.36
C GLN A 155 15.61 10.92 -1.54
N LEU A 156 14.33 11.10 -1.27
CA LEU A 156 13.53 10.09 -0.59
C LEU A 156 13.25 8.90 -1.51
N THR A 157 13.24 7.69 -0.92
CA THR A 157 12.78 6.51 -1.67
C THR A 157 11.30 6.66 -2.03
N ALA A 158 10.89 6.05 -3.15
CA ALA A 158 9.49 6.04 -3.59
C ALA A 158 8.51 5.62 -2.48
N ASN A 159 8.91 4.62 -1.67
CA ASN A 159 8.09 4.16 -0.54
C ASN A 159 7.96 5.22 0.56
N THR A 160 9.04 5.93 0.89
CA THR A 160 9.02 7.00 1.91
C THR A 160 8.20 8.18 1.41
N TYR A 161 8.40 8.61 0.16
CA TYR A 161 7.59 9.64 -0.48
C TYR A 161 6.08 9.31 -0.43
N ASN A 162 5.71 8.12 -0.89
CA ASN A 162 4.31 7.69 -0.89
C ASN A 162 3.72 7.64 0.53
N LYS A 163 4.49 7.21 1.53
CA LYS A 163 4.05 7.20 2.92
C LYS A 163 3.75 8.59 3.45
N HIS A 164 4.61 9.59 3.18
CA HIS A 164 4.35 10.97 3.56
C HIS A 164 3.01 11.46 2.98
N LEU A 165 2.83 11.31 1.67
CA LEU A 165 1.60 11.75 1.01
C LEU A 165 0.36 11.01 1.54
N ASN A 166 0.48 9.70 1.81
CA ASN A 166 -0.65 8.92 2.33
C ASN A 166 -1.07 9.39 3.73
N VAL A 167 -0.11 9.74 4.60
CA VAL A 167 -0.42 10.28 5.92
C VAL A 167 -1.10 11.63 5.81
N LEU A 168 -0.59 12.54 4.98
CA LEU A 168 -1.18 13.85 4.79
C LEU A 168 -2.60 13.74 4.18
N THR A 169 -2.77 12.94 3.12
CA THR A 169 -4.09 12.68 2.55
C THR A 169 -5.07 12.14 3.60
N MET A 170 -4.62 11.23 4.46
CA MET A 170 -5.45 10.64 5.49
C MET A 170 -5.82 11.64 6.59
N VAL A 171 -4.86 12.39 7.12
CA VAL A 171 -5.11 13.39 8.18
C VAL A 171 -6.09 14.45 7.69
N PHE A 172 -5.86 15.00 6.50
CA PHE A 172 -6.74 16.00 5.91
C PHE A 172 -8.15 15.46 5.62
N ARG A 173 -8.27 14.19 5.22
CA ARG A 173 -9.56 13.53 5.02
C ARG A 173 -10.32 13.35 6.34
N VAL A 174 -9.66 12.91 7.39
CA VAL A 174 -10.28 12.70 8.71
C VAL A 174 -10.73 14.02 9.33
N LEU A 175 -10.03 15.09 9.06
CA LEU A 175 -10.30 16.42 9.60
C LEU A 175 -11.08 17.34 8.64
N SER A 176 -11.53 16.84 7.50
CA SER A 176 -12.18 17.66 6.45
C SER A 176 -13.30 18.54 6.99
N ASP A 177 -14.19 17.98 7.79
CA ASP A 177 -15.35 18.70 8.34
C ASP A 177 -14.92 19.78 9.36
N LYS A 178 -14.03 19.42 10.30
CA LYS A 178 -13.49 20.36 11.29
C LYS A 178 -12.68 21.48 10.65
N ALA A 179 -11.94 21.15 9.59
CA ALA A 179 -11.12 22.11 8.85
C ALA A 179 -11.91 22.87 7.79
N LYS A 180 -13.21 22.58 7.60
CA LYS A 180 -14.08 23.16 6.56
C LYS A 180 -13.47 23.04 5.16
N LEU A 181 -12.89 21.87 4.85
CA LEU A 181 -12.30 21.61 3.54
C LEU A 181 -13.38 21.18 2.55
N THR A 182 -13.46 21.87 1.43
CA THR A 182 -14.32 21.46 0.31
C THR A 182 -13.68 20.34 -0.52
N ILE A 183 -12.36 20.35 -0.62
CA ILE A 183 -11.57 19.40 -1.37
C ILE A 183 -10.30 19.09 -0.57
N ASN A 184 -9.88 17.83 -0.55
CA ASN A 184 -8.60 17.48 0.06
C ASN A 184 -7.45 17.91 -0.86
N PRO A 185 -6.54 18.81 -0.43
CA PRO A 185 -5.47 19.35 -1.29
C PRO A 185 -4.46 18.29 -1.75
N TRP A 186 -4.41 17.13 -1.07
CA TRP A 186 -3.51 16.01 -1.39
C TRP A 186 -4.08 15.06 -2.43
N ASP A 187 -5.37 15.18 -2.78
CA ASP A 187 -5.99 14.35 -3.80
C ASP A 187 -5.43 14.71 -5.19
N GLY A 188 -5.21 13.70 -6.02
CA GLY A 188 -4.65 13.86 -7.36
C GLY A 188 -3.13 14.02 -7.44
N ILE A 189 -2.41 14.14 -6.30
CA ILE A 189 -0.94 14.12 -6.32
C ILE A 189 -0.47 12.69 -6.59
N GLN A 190 0.30 12.53 -7.66
CA GLN A 190 0.76 11.21 -8.13
C GLN A 190 1.69 10.52 -7.14
N ARG A 191 1.45 9.24 -6.92
CA ARG A 191 2.33 8.36 -6.13
C ARG A 191 3.43 7.79 -7.02
N LYS A 192 4.64 7.67 -6.49
CA LYS A 192 5.76 7.05 -7.21
C LYS A 192 5.54 5.54 -7.33
N ARG A 193 5.88 4.98 -8.50
CA ARG A 193 5.88 3.54 -8.68
C ARG A 193 6.88 2.88 -7.73
N LEU A 194 6.41 1.88 -7.00
CA LEU A 194 7.28 1.11 -6.11
C LEU A 194 7.99 0.03 -6.91
N ALA A 195 9.31 0.00 -6.84
CA ALA A 195 10.08 -1.15 -7.28
C ALA A 195 9.94 -2.24 -6.20
N PRO A 196 9.59 -3.49 -6.57
CA PRO A 196 9.57 -4.59 -5.62
C PRO A 196 10.98 -4.78 -5.04
N GLN A 197 11.12 -4.61 -3.75
CA GLN A 197 12.36 -4.91 -3.02
C GLN A 197 12.02 -5.91 -1.93
N SER A 198 12.16 -7.19 -2.24
CA SER A 198 12.13 -8.25 -1.24
C SER A 198 13.54 -8.48 -0.70
N ARG A 199 13.62 -8.99 0.52
CA ARG A 199 14.88 -9.54 1.03
C ARG A 199 15.19 -10.82 0.27
N ARG A 200 16.46 -11.08 0.07
CA ARG A 200 16.95 -12.29 -0.57
C ARG A 200 16.69 -13.51 0.34
N GLU A 201 16.39 -14.62 -0.27
CA GLU A 201 16.38 -15.93 0.35
C GLU A 201 17.81 -16.39 0.66
N LEU A 202 17.95 -17.26 1.63
CA LEU A 202 19.21 -17.94 1.94
C LEU A 202 19.26 -19.26 1.18
N THR A 203 20.41 -19.58 0.62
CA THR A 203 20.68 -20.92 0.10
C THR A 203 20.72 -21.93 1.26
N VAL A 204 20.49 -23.22 0.99
CA VAL A 204 20.58 -24.28 2.02
C VAL A 204 21.96 -24.28 2.69
N HIS A 205 23.04 -24.00 1.94
CA HIS A 205 24.38 -23.90 2.49
C HIS A 205 24.55 -22.73 3.47
N GLU A 206 24.05 -21.54 3.10
CA GLU A 206 24.04 -20.37 3.97
C GLU A 206 23.19 -20.60 5.22
N LEU A 207 22.05 -21.26 5.05
CA LEU A 207 21.16 -21.61 6.16
C LEU A 207 21.84 -22.53 7.16
N LYS A 208 22.56 -23.55 6.67
CA LYS A 208 23.37 -24.45 7.53
C LYS A 208 24.43 -23.68 8.31
N LYS A 209 25.17 -22.77 7.67
CA LYS A 209 26.18 -21.92 8.35
C LYS A 209 25.58 -21.09 9.47
N VAL A 210 24.46 -20.43 9.21
CA VAL A 210 23.74 -19.58 10.19
C VAL A 210 23.28 -20.42 11.38
N CYS A 211 22.64 -21.57 11.13
CA CYS A 211 22.07 -22.40 12.18
C CYS A 211 23.14 -23.17 12.99
N GLN A 212 24.19 -23.65 12.34
CA GLN A 212 25.28 -24.38 13.00
C GLN A 212 26.19 -23.46 13.82
N GLY A 213 26.42 -22.24 13.36
CA GLY A 213 27.19 -21.23 14.08
C GLY A 213 26.42 -20.59 15.27
N ALA A 214 25.15 -20.88 15.42
CA ALA A 214 24.34 -20.33 16.49
C ALA A 214 24.37 -21.20 17.76
N SER A 215 24.41 -20.55 18.92
CA SER A 215 24.33 -21.18 20.25
C SER A 215 23.22 -20.56 21.10
N GLY A 216 22.91 -21.23 22.23
CA GLY A 216 21.90 -20.74 23.16
C GLY A 216 20.54 -20.46 22.51
N GLU A 217 19.90 -19.40 22.93
CA GLU A 217 18.58 -19.00 22.41
C GLU A 217 18.59 -18.67 20.92
N PHE A 218 19.70 -18.20 20.35
CA PHE A 218 19.80 -17.90 18.92
C PHE A 218 19.66 -19.13 18.05
N ARG A 219 20.18 -20.28 18.51
CA ARG A 219 20.00 -21.55 17.80
C ARG A 219 18.52 -21.91 17.66
N ILE A 220 17.77 -21.75 18.75
CA ILE A 220 16.33 -22.02 18.75
C ILE A 220 15.59 -20.93 17.96
N LEU A 221 15.97 -19.66 18.09
CA LEU A 221 15.37 -18.55 17.36
C LEU A 221 15.48 -18.73 15.83
N PHE A 222 16.64 -19.15 15.35
CA PHE A 222 16.83 -19.41 13.92
C PHE A 222 16.10 -20.68 13.48
N ALA A 223 16.10 -21.73 14.28
CA ALA A 223 15.32 -22.93 14.00
C ALA A 223 13.81 -22.61 13.92
N LEU A 224 13.28 -21.80 14.82
CA LEU A 224 11.91 -21.30 14.73
C LEU A 224 11.69 -20.54 13.41
N GLY A 225 12.57 -19.60 13.04
CA GLY A 225 12.46 -18.87 11.79
C GLY A 225 12.44 -19.75 10.56
N VAL A 226 13.32 -20.77 10.52
CA VAL A 226 13.51 -21.71 9.40
C VAL A 226 12.38 -22.72 9.28
N TYR A 227 11.93 -23.33 10.38
CA TYR A 227 10.99 -24.44 10.36
C TYR A 227 9.53 -24.03 10.54
N THR A 228 9.26 -22.75 10.88
CA THR A 228 7.88 -22.25 11.05
C THR A 228 7.54 -21.14 10.08
N GLY A 229 8.53 -20.45 9.53
CA GLY A 229 8.31 -19.25 8.73
C GLY A 229 7.68 -18.09 9.50
N LEU A 230 7.60 -18.13 10.83
CA LEU A 230 7.07 -17.06 11.66
C LEU A 230 7.92 -15.78 11.55
N ARG A 231 7.31 -14.63 11.84
CA ARG A 231 8.05 -13.36 11.85
C ARG A 231 8.96 -13.27 13.06
N GLN A 232 10.02 -12.47 12.98
CA GLN A 232 10.98 -12.27 14.08
C GLN A 232 10.30 -12.02 15.43
N GLY A 233 9.31 -11.15 15.47
CA GLY A 233 8.61 -10.86 16.72
C GLY A 233 7.79 -12.03 17.23
N ASP A 234 7.20 -12.81 16.33
CA ASP A 234 6.41 -13.99 16.69
C ASP A 234 7.31 -15.13 17.21
N CYS A 235 8.51 -15.31 16.63
CA CYS A 235 9.51 -16.26 17.13
C CYS A 235 10.10 -15.81 18.48
N ALA A 236 10.51 -14.53 18.59
CA ALA A 236 11.15 -14.00 19.77
C ALA A 236 10.23 -14.00 21.02
N THR A 237 8.93 -13.81 20.81
CA THR A 237 7.92 -13.76 21.89
C THR A 237 7.00 -14.97 21.90
N LEU A 238 7.46 -16.12 21.38
CA LEU A 238 6.70 -17.37 21.44
C LEU A 238 6.60 -17.84 22.90
N ARG A 239 5.37 -18.19 23.32
CA ARG A 239 5.11 -18.67 24.68
C ARG A 239 5.02 -20.19 24.72
N TRP A 240 5.37 -20.78 25.86
CA TRP A 240 5.18 -22.21 26.06
C TRP A 240 3.70 -22.63 25.99
N ALA A 241 2.80 -21.78 26.46
CA ALA A 241 1.35 -21.99 26.36
C ALA A 241 0.83 -22.08 24.90
N GLU A 242 1.60 -21.57 23.93
CA GLU A 242 1.29 -21.63 22.50
C GLU A 242 1.93 -22.84 21.81
N THR A 243 2.75 -23.63 22.54
CA THR A 243 3.57 -24.73 22.01
C THR A 243 3.09 -26.06 22.59
N ASP A 244 2.40 -26.85 21.78
CA ASP A 244 1.93 -28.18 22.13
C ASP A 244 2.92 -29.24 21.61
N LEU A 245 3.85 -29.66 22.47
CA LEU A 245 4.86 -30.66 22.13
C LEU A 245 4.27 -32.08 22.00
N ALA A 246 3.11 -32.37 22.66
CA ALA A 246 2.47 -33.65 22.56
C ALA A 246 1.82 -33.83 21.17
N ARG A 247 1.18 -32.78 20.66
CA ARG A 247 0.56 -32.78 19.33
C ARG A 247 1.48 -32.29 18.22
N ASN A 248 2.71 -31.89 18.54
CA ASN A 248 3.66 -31.27 17.61
C ASN A 248 3.11 -30.05 16.87
N LEU A 249 2.48 -29.12 17.58
CA LEU A 249 1.85 -27.95 17.00
C LEU A 249 2.23 -26.68 17.79
N ILE A 250 2.43 -25.59 17.05
CA ILE A 250 2.46 -24.22 17.58
C ILE A 250 1.16 -23.54 17.17
N ARG A 251 0.46 -22.93 18.12
CA ARG A 251 -0.76 -22.17 17.88
C ARG A 251 -0.53 -20.73 18.28
N ARG A 252 -0.26 -19.86 17.29
CA ARG A 252 0.16 -18.49 17.51
C ARG A 252 -0.79 -17.47 16.87
N ILE A 253 -1.22 -16.44 17.60
CA ILE A 253 -1.84 -15.25 17.02
C ILE A 253 -0.71 -14.29 16.66
N PRO A 254 -0.47 -14.00 15.34
CA PRO A 254 0.67 -13.19 14.94
C PRO A 254 0.58 -11.75 15.46
N ASN A 255 1.62 -11.26 16.11
CA ASN A 255 1.69 -9.92 16.71
C ASN A 255 1.25 -8.80 15.77
N LYS A 256 1.62 -8.88 14.49
CA LYS A 256 1.30 -7.86 13.48
C LYS A 256 -0.20 -7.75 13.18
N THR A 257 -0.92 -8.85 13.29
CA THR A 257 -2.35 -8.93 12.91
C THR A 257 -3.27 -9.07 14.12
N ALA A 258 -2.75 -9.27 15.33
CA ALA A 258 -3.51 -9.50 16.55
C ALA A 258 -4.58 -8.42 16.83
N ARG A 259 -4.31 -7.15 16.48
CA ARG A 259 -5.29 -6.07 16.66
C ARG A 259 -6.48 -6.15 15.68
N ARG A 260 -6.29 -6.74 14.50
CA ARG A 260 -7.32 -6.81 13.44
C ARG A 260 -7.98 -8.17 13.34
N SER A 261 -7.25 -9.20 13.72
CA SER A 261 -7.70 -10.58 13.60
C SER A 261 -7.12 -11.40 14.75
N GLN A 262 -8.00 -12.00 15.54
CA GLN A 262 -7.65 -12.95 16.60
C GLN A 262 -7.45 -14.37 16.04
N LYS A 263 -7.38 -14.53 14.72
CA LYS A 263 -7.24 -15.85 14.08
C LYS A 263 -5.81 -16.37 14.28
N PRO A 264 -5.63 -17.51 14.97
CA PRO A 264 -4.31 -18.11 15.13
C PRO A 264 -3.83 -18.74 13.82
N VAL A 265 -2.52 -18.75 13.60
CA VAL A 265 -1.86 -19.65 12.68
C VAL A 265 -1.51 -20.94 13.42
N ILE A 266 -1.67 -22.08 12.75
CA ILE A 266 -1.33 -23.38 13.29
C ILE A 266 -0.14 -23.90 12.48
N VAL A 267 0.98 -24.09 13.16
CA VAL A 267 2.25 -24.47 12.53
C VAL A 267 2.68 -25.84 13.08
N PRO A 268 2.79 -26.87 12.24
CA PRO A 268 3.39 -28.15 12.65
C PRO A 268 4.85 -27.97 13.07
N ILE A 269 5.25 -28.63 14.14
CA ILE A 269 6.62 -28.60 14.63
C ILE A 269 7.47 -29.62 13.88
N HIS A 270 8.50 -29.14 13.18
CA HIS A 270 9.45 -30.01 12.52
C HIS A 270 10.23 -30.85 13.55
N PRO A 271 10.60 -32.14 13.29
CA PRO A 271 11.32 -33.00 14.24
C PRO A 271 12.55 -32.34 14.86
N VAL A 272 13.43 -31.73 14.08
CA VAL A 272 14.60 -31.02 14.57
C VAL A 272 14.26 -29.89 15.55
N LEU A 273 13.19 -29.13 15.27
CA LEU A 273 12.74 -28.07 16.18
C LEU A 273 12.15 -28.68 17.47
N ARG A 274 11.42 -29.78 17.35
CA ARG A 274 10.88 -30.52 18.51
C ARG A 274 12.00 -30.94 19.44
N ASP A 275 13.07 -31.53 18.91
CA ASP A 275 14.20 -32.01 19.71
C ASP A 275 14.85 -30.84 20.48
N LEU A 276 15.05 -29.70 19.83
CA LEU A 276 15.56 -28.46 20.46
C LEU A 276 14.64 -27.95 21.57
N LEU A 277 13.34 -27.96 21.36
CA LEU A 277 12.36 -27.49 22.37
C LEU A 277 12.21 -28.47 23.52
N THR A 278 12.27 -29.78 23.25
CA THR A 278 12.21 -30.84 24.27
C THR A 278 13.45 -30.86 25.15
N ALA A 279 14.62 -30.50 24.62
CA ALA A 279 15.85 -30.39 25.38
C ALA A 279 15.81 -29.29 26.48
N ILE A 280 14.84 -28.38 26.45
CA ILE A 280 14.63 -27.41 27.53
C ILE A 280 13.82 -28.09 28.67
N PRO A 281 14.40 -28.26 29.86
CA PRO A 281 13.74 -28.93 30.98
C PRO A 281 12.41 -28.21 31.35
N ALA A 282 11.41 -29.00 31.73
CA ALA A 282 10.09 -28.45 32.06
C ALA A 282 10.15 -27.49 33.26
N GLU A 283 10.98 -27.76 34.22
CA GLU A 283 11.21 -26.97 35.45
C GLU A 283 11.83 -25.60 35.16
N GLY A 284 12.56 -25.47 34.02
CA GLY A 284 13.17 -24.21 33.57
C GLY A 284 12.31 -23.39 32.61
N ARG A 285 11.08 -23.85 32.29
CA ARG A 285 10.19 -23.19 31.36
C ARG A 285 9.43 -22.02 32.02
N GLY A 286 9.81 -20.80 31.69
CA GLY A 286 9.05 -19.61 32.05
C GLY A 286 7.89 -19.33 31.11
N GLU A 287 7.51 -18.06 30.98
CA GLU A 287 6.42 -17.65 30.06
C GLU A 287 6.83 -17.85 28.59
N TYR A 288 8.02 -17.41 28.23
CA TYR A 288 8.55 -17.43 26.85
C TYR A 288 9.46 -18.64 26.63
N VAL A 289 9.43 -19.14 25.39
CA VAL A 289 10.36 -20.18 24.95
C VAL A 289 11.80 -19.64 24.92
N LEU A 290 11.99 -18.35 24.65
CA LEU A 290 13.25 -17.64 24.55
C LEU A 290 13.22 -16.39 25.44
N PRO A 291 13.39 -16.51 26.76
CA PRO A 291 13.18 -15.41 27.72
C PRO A 291 14.12 -14.21 27.50
N GLU A 292 15.40 -14.42 27.22
CA GLU A 292 16.36 -13.32 26.98
C GLU A 292 16.10 -12.63 25.65
N THR A 293 15.80 -13.40 24.61
CA THR A 293 15.42 -12.89 23.28
C THR A 293 14.11 -12.12 23.33
N ALA A 294 13.11 -12.62 24.09
CA ALA A 294 11.83 -11.94 24.29
C ALA A 294 12.02 -10.59 24.99
N ASN A 295 12.78 -10.58 26.09
CA ASN A 295 13.09 -9.34 26.81
C ASN A 295 13.81 -8.33 25.89
N THR A 296 14.81 -8.77 25.14
CA THR A 296 15.54 -7.90 24.20
C THR A 296 14.64 -7.39 23.07
N TYR A 297 13.72 -8.22 22.56
CA TYR A 297 12.78 -7.81 21.53
C TYR A 297 11.78 -6.77 22.02
N LEU A 298 11.24 -6.95 23.22
CA LEU A 298 10.23 -6.08 23.80
C LEU A 298 10.80 -4.72 24.21
N ASN A 299 11.98 -4.68 24.81
CA ASN A 299 12.56 -3.47 25.38
C ASN A 299 13.61 -2.81 24.45
N HIS A 300 14.37 -3.59 23.68
CA HIS A 300 15.52 -3.13 22.91
C HIS A 300 15.56 -3.75 21.50
N ARG A 301 14.46 -3.73 20.79
CA ARG A 301 14.28 -4.38 19.49
C ARG A 301 15.41 -4.11 18.49
N ARG A 302 15.99 -2.90 18.50
CA ARG A 302 17.09 -2.55 17.59
C ARG A 302 18.36 -3.35 17.90
N LEU A 303 18.62 -3.64 19.17
CA LEU A 303 19.76 -4.45 19.58
C LEU A 303 19.61 -5.90 19.10
N LEU A 304 18.42 -6.49 19.21
CA LEU A 304 18.17 -7.83 18.68
C LEU A 304 18.38 -7.89 17.16
N VAL A 305 17.85 -6.90 16.43
CA VAL A 305 18.04 -6.83 14.98
C VAL A 305 19.52 -6.72 14.62
N LYS A 306 20.29 -5.90 15.34
CA LYS A 306 21.74 -5.77 15.14
C LYS A 306 22.45 -7.09 15.44
N ALA A 307 22.20 -7.71 16.59
CA ALA A 307 22.83 -8.97 16.97
C ALA A 307 22.57 -10.11 15.94
N ILE A 308 21.34 -10.17 15.39
CA ILE A 308 21.02 -11.12 14.31
C ILE A 308 21.82 -10.80 13.04
N GLN A 309 21.97 -9.53 12.66
CA GLN A 309 22.76 -9.13 11.48
C GLN A 309 24.23 -9.43 11.69
N ASP A 310 24.77 -9.14 12.88
CA ASP A 310 26.16 -9.42 13.24
C ASP A 310 26.44 -10.93 13.18
N HIS A 311 25.51 -11.77 13.66
CA HIS A 311 25.63 -13.24 13.55
C HIS A 311 25.59 -13.70 12.08
N PHE A 312 24.76 -13.12 11.23
CA PHE A 312 24.76 -13.47 9.80
C PHE A 312 26.08 -13.08 9.13
N MET A 313 26.64 -11.91 9.46
CA MET A 313 27.94 -11.47 8.94
C MET A 313 29.07 -12.38 9.42
N SER A 314 29.09 -12.77 10.70
CA SER A 314 30.10 -13.71 11.22
C SER A 314 29.97 -15.10 10.61
N SER A 315 28.78 -15.49 10.15
CA SER A 315 28.54 -16.72 9.36
C SER A 315 28.96 -16.59 7.88
N GLY A 316 29.57 -15.46 7.49
CA GLY A 316 30.03 -15.20 6.12
C GLY A 316 28.92 -14.78 5.15
N ILE A 317 27.78 -14.30 5.66
CA ILE A 317 26.65 -13.85 4.84
C ILE A 317 26.72 -12.34 4.60
N LYS A 318 26.64 -11.91 3.35
CA LYS A 318 26.54 -10.50 3.00
C LYS A 318 25.15 -9.96 3.34
N VAL A 319 25.05 -9.23 4.45
CA VAL A 319 23.78 -8.70 4.99
C VAL A 319 23.30 -7.46 4.22
N HIS A 320 24.22 -6.63 3.75
CA HIS A 320 23.91 -5.34 3.15
C HIS A 320 24.32 -5.30 1.67
N LYS A 321 23.46 -4.71 0.86
CA LYS A 321 23.74 -4.31 -0.51
C LYS A 321 24.23 -2.87 -0.51
N ALA A 322 25.50 -2.69 -0.93
CA ALA A 322 26.09 -1.36 -1.08
C ALA A 322 25.57 -0.66 -2.34
N ASN A 323 25.67 0.68 -2.38
CA ASN A 323 25.47 1.52 -3.57
C ASN A 323 24.10 1.37 -4.27
N VAL A 324 23.02 1.33 -3.50
CA VAL A 324 21.67 1.44 -4.08
C VAL A 324 21.39 2.90 -4.38
N THR A 325 21.22 3.23 -5.66
CA THR A 325 20.92 4.57 -6.15
C THR A 325 19.78 5.22 -5.35
N GLY A 326 19.99 6.44 -4.86
CA GLY A 326 19.00 7.19 -4.08
C GLY A 326 18.94 6.84 -2.59
N ARG A 327 19.92 6.12 -2.03
CA ARG A 327 19.99 5.83 -0.59
C ARG A 327 21.34 6.20 0.02
N LYS A 328 21.27 6.97 1.13
CA LYS A 328 22.47 7.31 1.93
C LYS A 328 22.98 6.12 2.75
N GLN A 329 22.16 5.13 3.05
CA GLN A 329 22.52 3.96 3.85
C GLN A 329 22.36 2.67 3.04
N PRO A 330 23.23 1.66 3.30
CA PRO A 330 23.13 0.35 2.67
C PRO A 330 21.77 -0.29 2.90
N VAL A 331 21.28 -1.00 1.90
CA VAL A 331 20.00 -1.72 2.01
C VAL A 331 20.23 -3.08 2.63
N VAL A 332 19.48 -3.41 3.68
CA VAL A 332 19.49 -4.76 4.25
C VAL A 332 18.89 -5.74 3.25
N GLU A 333 19.72 -6.59 2.67
CA GLU A 333 19.34 -7.63 1.70
C GLU A 333 18.98 -8.94 2.39
N VAL A 334 19.71 -9.27 3.45
CA VAL A 334 19.50 -10.49 4.25
C VAL A 334 19.28 -10.10 5.72
N GLY A 335 18.36 -10.76 6.38
CA GLY A 335 18.07 -10.59 7.79
C GLY A 335 17.09 -11.66 8.26
N PHE A 336 16.58 -11.59 9.49
CA PHE A 336 15.67 -12.63 10.02
C PHE A 336 14.49 -12.93 9.08
N HIS A 337 13.96 -11.92 8.40
CA HIS A 337 12.84 -12.11 7.47
C HIS A 337 13.22 -12.97 6.24
N SER A 338 14.50 -13.06 5.90
CA SER A 338 15.00 -13.96 4.86
C SER A 338 14.76 -15.44 5.21
N LEU A 339 14.78 -15.82 6.50
CA LEU A 339 14.43 -17.17 6.94
C LEU A 339 13.01 -17.55 6.57
N ARG A 340 12.07 -16.61 6.73
CA ARG A 340 10.67 -16.80 6.33
C ARG A 340 10.54 -16.92 4.81
N HIS A 341 11.28 -16.13 4.03
CA HIS A 341 11.31 -16.26 2.58
C HIS A 341 11.82 -17.64 2.19
N THR A 342 12.94 -18.06 2.78
CA THR A 342 13.54 -19.38 2.56
C THR A 342 12.57 -20.50 2.94
N PHE A 343 11.88 -20.41 4.07
CA PHE A 343 10.85 -21.38 4.46
C PHE A 343 9.77 -21.54 3.38
N VAL A 344 9.23 -20.42 2.88
CA VAL A 344 8.20 -20.45 1.82
C VAL A 344 8.74 -21.12 0.56
N SER A 345 9.96 -20.80 0.14
CA SER A 345 10.57 -21.40 -1.05
C SER A 345 10.86 -22.90 -0.86
N LEU A 346 11.42 -23.30 0.29
CA LEU A 346 11.65 -24.73 0.60
C LEU A 346 10.35 -25.55 0.63
N CYS A 347 9.27 -25.01 1.20
CA CYS A 347 7.96 -25.67 1.17
C CYS A 347 7.46 -25.85 -0.27
N ARG A 348 7.72 -24.91 -1.14
CA ARG A 348 7.32 -24.99 -2.55
C ARG A 348 8.18 -25.95 -3.34
N ASP A 349 9.48 -25.95 -3.10
CA ASP A 349 10.42 -26.93 -3.69
C ASP A 349 10.03 -28.36 -3.31
N SER A 350 9.44 -28.52 -2.12
CA SER A 350 8.84 -29.79 -1.65
C SER A 350 7.42 -30.03 -2.16
N ASN A 351 6.92 -29.25 -3.14
CA ASN A 351 5.59 -29.34 -3.73
C ASN A 351 4.43 -29.13 -2.74
N ALA A 352 4.64 -28.43 -1.63
CA ALA A 352 3.55 -28.08 -0.72
C ALA A 352 2.52 -27.18 -1.40
N PRO A 353 1.21 -27.46 -1.30
CA PRO A 353 0.16 -26.61 -1.86
C PRO A 353 0.25 -25.18 -1.31
N LEU A 354 0.12 -24.19 -2.20
CA LEU A 354 0.24 -22.79 -1.84
C LEU A 354 -0.68 -22.38 -0.68
N ALA A 355 -1.92 -22.87 -0.69
CA ALA A 355 -2.88 -22.59 0.38
C ALA A 355 -2.42 -23.10 1.76
N VAL A 356 -1.71 -24.24 1.80
CA VAL A 356 -1.11 -24.77 3.03
C VAL A 356 0.00 -23.87 3.51
N VAL A 357 0.91 -23.46 2.64
CA VAL A 357 2.01 -22.52 2.98
C VAL A 357 1.44 -21.18 3.47
N GLU A 358 0.42 -20.65 2.79
CA GLU A 358 -0.26 -19.40 3.19
C GLU A 358 -0.89 -19.51 4.59
N SER A 359 -1.52 -20.63 4.90
CA SER A 359 -2.14 -20.88 6.21
C SER A 359 -1.11 -20.92 7.33
N ILE A 360 0.04 -21.56 7.09
CA ILE A 360 1.14 -21.68 8.05
C ILE A 360 1.78 -20.31 8.32
N VAL A 361 2.12 -19.58 7.26
CA VAL A 361 2.79 -18.28 7.42
C VAL A 361 1.84 -17.13 7.75
N GLY A 362 0.52 -17.32 7.62
CA GLY A 362 -0.49 -16.30 7.91
C GLY A 362 -0.42 -15.13 6.92
N HIS A 363 -0.33 -15.40 5.61
CA HIS A 363 -0.49 -14.39 4.58
C HIS A 363 -1.99 -14.13 4.34
N SER A 364 -2.44 -12.92 4.62
CA SER A 364 -3.82 -12.48 4.34
C SER A 364 -4.04 -12.08 2.87
N ASN A 365 -2.95 -11.85 2.12
CA ASN A 365 -2.99 -11.50 0.71
C ASN A 365 -2.22 -12.55 -0.10
N PRO A 366 -2.90 -13.34 -0.96
CA PRO A 366 -2.28 -14.34 -1.83
C PRO A 366 -1.19 -13.78 -2.75
N ALA A 367 -1.29 -12.50 -3.13
CA ALA A 367 -0.27 -11.84 -3.94
C ALA A 367 1.12 -11.84 -3.25
N MET A 368 1.16 -11.88 -1.92
CA MET A 368 2.43 -11.96 -1.18
C MET A 368 3.12 -13.31 -1.34
N THR A 369 2.35 -14.39 -1.44
CA THR A 369 2.91 -15.73 -1.66
C THR A 369 3.20 -15.98 -3.13
N ARG A 370 2.38 -15.45 -4.03
CA ARG A 370 2.61 -15.51 -5.48
C ARG A 370 3.89 -14.80 -5.92
N HIS A 371 4.40 -13.85 -5.15
CA HIS A 371 5.68 -13.18 -5.47
C HIS A 371 6.87 -14.15 -5.49
N TYR A 372 6.73 -15.32 -4.85
CA TYR A 372 7.70 -16.43 -4.88
C TYR A 372 7.40 -17.45 -5.99
N THR A 373 6.39 -17.20 -6.83
CA THR A 373 5.96 -18.12 -7.88
C THR A 373 6.69 -17.88 -9.21
N HIS A 374 7.94 -18.27 -9.30
CA HIS A 374 8.39 -18.89 -10.53
C HIS A 374 7.94 -20.36 -10.46
N VAL A 375 6.79 -20.69 -11.05
CA VAL A 375 6.40 -22.08 -11.29
C VAL A 375 7.43 -22.60 -12.29
N GLY A 376 8.39 -23.39 -11.81
CA GLY A 376 9.34 -24.04 -12.70
C GLY A 376 8.52 -24.91 -13.69
N GLU A 377 8.91 -24.92 -14.98
CA GLU A 377 8.27 -25.73 -16.03
C GLU A 377 8.11 -27.20 -15.63
N LEU A 378 9.06 -27.73 -14.83
CA LEU A 378 9.00 -29.07 -14.25
C LEU A 378 7.81 -29.28 -13.29
N ALA A 379 7.47 -28.29 -12.46
CA ALA A 379 6.33 -28.40 -11.53
C ALA A 379 5.00 -28.32 -12.28
N ALA A 380 4.91 -27.47 -13.30
CA ALA A 380 3.74 -27.40 -14.18
C ALA A 380 3.56 -28.70 -14.98
N GLY A 381 4.65 -29.24 -15.53
CA GLY A 381 4.64 -30.52 -16.25
C GLY A 381 4.16 -31.70 -15.36
N ARG A 382 4.63 -31.78 -14.12
CA ARG A 382 4.20 -32.81 -13.15
C ARG A 382 2.73 -32.65 -12.78
N ALA A 383 2.25 -31.44 -12.57
CA ALA A 383 0.85 -31.18 -12.25
C ALA A 383 -0.08 -31.59 -13.40
N VAL A 384 0.30 -31.33 -14.65
CA VAL A 384 -0.48 -31.73 -15.83
C VAL A 384 -0.41 -33.26 -16.02
N ALA A 385 0.75 -33.88 -15.84
CA ALA A 385 0.91 -35.33 -15.94
C ALA A 385 0.16 -36.12 -14.85
N ALA A 386 -0.16 -35.48 -13.73
CA ALA A 386 -0.94 -36.07 -12.64
C ALA A 386 -2.47 -36.01 -12.87
N LEU A 387 -2.94 -35.35 -13.95
CA LEU A 387 -4.36 -35.33 -14.27
C LEU A 387 -4.81 -36.72 -14.71
N PRO A 388 -6.02 -37.17 -14.28
CA PRO A 388 -6.57 -38.44 -14.72
C PRO A 388 -6.80 -38.42 -16.24
N SER A 389 -6.52 -39.52 -16.92
CA SER A 389 -6.88 -39.71 -18.32
C SER A 389 -8.42 -39.75 -18.47
N ILE A 390 -8.97 -38.75 -19.19
CA ILE A 390 -10.42 -38.62 -19.37
C ILE A 390 -10.87 -39.18 -20.73
N LEU A 391 -9.90 -39.52 -21.60
CA LEU A 391 -10.16 -39.95 -22.97
C LEU A 391 -10.04 -41.48 -23.18
N ASP A 392 -9.46 -42.18 -22.20
CA ASP A 392 -9.36 -43.60 -22.21
C ASP A 392 -10.45 -44.27 -21.33
N ASP A 393 -11.37 -44.97 -21.92
CA ASP A 393 -12.40 -45.76 -21.25
C ASP A 393 -11.83 -47.00 -20.49
N SER A 394 -10.51 -47.08 -20.34
CA SER A 394 -9.86 -48.16 -19.57
C SER A 394 -9.92 -47.84 -18.06
N THR A 395 -10.95 -48.34 -17.42
CA THR A 395 -11.13 -48.43 -15.96
C THR A 395 -10.11 -49.40 -15.33
N THR A 396 -8.82 -49.19 -15.56
CA THR A 396 -7.78 -49.88 -14.79
C THR A 396 -7.06 -48.79 -13.96
N PRO A 397 -7.25 -48.75 -12.64
CA PRO A 397 -6.48 -47.86 -11.81
C PRO A 397 -5.01 -48.27 -11.95
N ALA A 398 -4.18 -47.36 -12.44
CA ALA A 398 -2.72 -47.56 -12.40
C ALA A 398 -2.34 -47.87 -10.95
N PRO A 399 -1.57 -48.93 -10.69
CA PRO A 399 -1.14 -49.24 -9.33
C PRO A 399 -0.33 -48.10 -8.79
N GLN A 400 -0.88 -47.38 -7.81
CA GLN A 400 -0.15 -46.42 -7.01
C GLN A 400 0.90 -47.22 -6.22
N THR A 401 2.11 -47.33 -6.75
CA THR A 401 3.23 -47.85 -6.00
C THR A 401 3.55 -46.84 -4.90
N THR A 402 3.14 -47.14 -3.68
CA THR A 402 3.52 -46.39 -2.50
C THR A 402 5.04 -46.38 -2.41
N PRO A 403 5.65 -45.27 -1.90
CA PRO A 403 7.13 -45.20 -1.72
C PRO A 403 7.70 -46.40 -0.97
N GLU A 404 6.92 -47.01 -0.06
CA GLU A 404 7.28 -48.22 0.67
C GLU A 404 7.34 -49.46 -0.22
N ALA A 405 6.40 -49.58 -1.16
CA ALA A 405 6.37 -50.73 -2.11
C ALA A 405 7.56 -50.65 -3.11
N THR A 406 7.90 -49.43 -3.56
CA THR A 406 9.10 -49.20 -4.40
C THR A 406 10.39 -49.48 -3.64
N LEU A 407 10.47 -49.06 -2.39
CA LEU A 407 11.64 -49.32 -1.51
C LEU A 407 11.78 -50.84 -1.21
N SER A 408 10.67 -51.56 -1.00
CA SER A 408 10.65 -53.01 -0.80
C SER A 408 11.15 -53.73 -2.03
N LYS A 409 10.68 -53.38 -3.24
CA LYS A 409 11.18 -53.93 -4.52
C LYS A 409 12.67 -53.64 -4.74
N ALA A 410 13.11 -52.41 -4.48
CA ALA A 410 14.54 -52.01 -4.59
C ALA A 410 15.44 -52.83 -3.64
N ARG A 411 14.99 -53.08 -2.39
CA ARG A 411 15.68 -53.94 -1.43
C ARG A 411 15.76 -55.39 -1.91
N ALA A 412 14.69 -55.91 -2.48
CA ALA A 412 14.68 -57.29 -3.04
C ALA A 412 15.66 -57.43 -4.22
N ILE A 413 15.68 -56.46 -5.14
CA ILE A 413 16.63 -56.40 -6.24
C ILE A 413 18.06 -56.36 -5.71
N ALA A 414 18.35 -55.50 -4.74
CA ALA A 414 19.68 -55.35 -4.13
C ALA A 414 20.13 -56.66 -3.43
N ALA A 415 19.20 -57.33 -2.72
CA ALA A 415 19.49 -58.58 -2.04
C ALA A 415 19.78 -59.74 -3.02
N SER A 416 19.28 -59.71 -4.25
CA SER A 416 19.51 -60.69 -5.29
C SER A 416 20.74 -60.41 -6.16
N MET A 417 21.48 -59.31 -5.93
CA MET A 417 22.69 -58.96 -6.67
C MET A 417 23.83 -59.88 -6.33
N THR A 418 24.50 -60.40 -7.39
CA THR A 418 25.70 -61.20 -7.30
C THR A 418 26.74 -60.64 -8.28
N ALA A 419 28.01 -61.07 -8.13
CA ALA A 419 29.07 -60.66 -9.06
C ALA A 419 28.80 -61.06 -10.53
N LYS A 420 27.91 -62.04 -10.77
CA LYS A 420 27.55 -62.47 -12.12
C LYS A 420 26.39 -61.72 -12.75
N ASN A 421 25.45 -61.16 -11.95
CA ASN A 421 24.23 -60.55 -12.44
C ASN A 421 24.12 -59.01 -12.09
N TRP A 422 25.16 -58.42 -11.53
CA TRP A 422 25.09 -57.06 -11.01
C TRP A 422 24.73 -56.00 -12.08
N ARG A 423 25.17 -56.19 -13.34
CA ARG A 423 24.88 -55.25 -14.43
C ARG A 423 23.40 -55.25 -14.76
N GLU A 424 22.78 -56.42 -14.86
CA GLU A 424 21.38 -56.61 -15.14
C GLU A 424 20.53 -56.10 -13.97
N LYS A 425 20.85 -56.43 -12.75
CA LYS A 425 20.14 -55.98 -11.55
C LYS A 425 20.29 -54.51 -11.27
N ARG A 426 21.43 -53.89 -11.65
CA ARG A 426 21.59 -52.46 -11.64
C ARG A 426 20.67 -51.75 -12.64
N ALA A 427 20.53 -52.28 -13.86
CA ALA A 427 19.64 -51.74 -14.85
C ALA A 427 18.18 -51.81 -14.39
N GLU A 428 17.78 -52.96 -13.80
CA GLU A 428 16.46 -53.16 -13.21
C GLU A 428 16.17 -52.18 -12.06
N MET A 429 17.14 -51.92 -11.20
CA MET A 429 17.02 -50.93 -10.11
C MET A 429 16.92 -49.52 -10.63
N LEU A 430 17.68 -49.13 -11.64
CA LEU A 430 17.60 -47.82 -12.26
C LEU A 430 16.26 -47.59 -12.98
N ALA A 431 15.74 -48.62 -13.63
CA ALA A 431 14.40 -48.55 -14.24
C ALA A 431 13.30 -48.41 -13.18
N LEU A 432 13.41 -49.05 -12.04
CA LEU A 432 12.47 -48.93 -10.93
C LEU A 432 12.49 -47.54 -10.28
N ILE A 433 13.69 -46.93 -10.14
CA ILE A 433 13.87 -45.59 -9.57
C ILE A 433 13.47 -44.50 -10.59
N GLY A 434 13.70 -44.71 -11.88
CA GLY A 434 13.32 -43.79 -12.95
C GLY A 434 11.85 -43.79 -13.26
N SER A 435 11.05 -44.76 -12.79
CA SER A 435 9.61 -44.85 -12.90
C SER A 435 8.87 -44.43 -11.62
N ALA A 436 9.56 -44.05 -10.56
CA ALA A 436 9.03 -43.56 -9.30
C ALA A 436 9.21 -42.03 -9.20
#